data_f141ec4de2a33dde0fb65570c1011521
#
_entry.id   f141ec4de2a33dde0fb65570c1011521
#
_cell.length_a   1.000
_cell.length_b   1.000
_cell.length_c   1.000
_cell.angle_alpha   90.00
_cell.angle_beta   90.00
_cell.angle_gamma   90.00
#
_symmetry.space_group_name_H-M   'P 1'
#
loop_
_entity.id
_entity.type
_entity.pdbx_description
1 polymer ?
#
loop_
_entity_poly.entity_id
_entity_poly.type
_entity_poly.pdbx_seq_one_letter_code
_entity_poly.pdbx_strand_id
1 'polypeptide(L)'
;MLNKRHKYLQIAFNRSMEEVQSMITLLPPSDRIIIEAGTPFIKRYGVVGISSIKSWWGQKNAGNTYIVADLKVMDRGATEVALVAQAGANAATCLGLAPVETIDEFIKDCAEAGIDSMIDMMNVEFPFEVLQKLKRIPNIVILHRGVDENVNNREKTLPLDQIRRIKGAYNNILISVAGGETTREVMRTFFNDSDIAVVWRSFYENPENTTNLAEDFLKLAK
;
A
#
# COMPACT_ATOMS: atom_id res chain seq x y z
N MET A 1 4.54 10.49 7.56
CA MET A 1 4.83 9.16 8.15
C MET A 1 3.65 8.67 8.96
N LEU A 2 3.29 7.39 8.84
CA LEU A 2 2.18 6.77 9.57
C LEU A 2 2.48 6.61 11.06
N ASN A 3 1.43 6.71 11.89
CA ASN A 3 1.53 6.45 13.32
C ASN A 3 1.56 4.93 13.58
N LYS A 4 2.65 4.42 14.12
CA LYS A 4 2.85 2.98 14.38
C LYS A 4 1.89 2.36 15.40
N ARG A 5 1.11 3.17 16.11
CA ARG A 5 0.11 2.70 17.07
C ARG A 5 -1.27 2.47 16.46
N HIS A 6 -1.45 2.87 15.20
CA HIS A 6 -2.71 2.72 14.47
C HIS A 6 -2.65 1.56 13.49
N LYS A 7 -3.79 0.95 13.26
CA LYS A 7 -4.02 0.04 12.14
C LYS A 7 -4.72 0.80 11.02
N TYR A 8 -4.35 0.51 9.76
CA TYR A 8 -4.79 1.27 8.60
C TYR A 8 -5.52 0.40 7.58
N LEU A 9 -6.52 0.98 6.96
CA LEU A 9 -7.15 0.46 5.76
C LEU A 9 -6.54 1.18 4.55
N GLN A 10 -5.90 0.45 3.65
CA GLN A 10 -5.40 0.96 2.37
C GLN A 10 -6.34 0.52 1.26
N ILE A 11 -6.89 1.48 0.51
CA ILE A 11 -7.80 1.23 -0.60
C ILE A 11 -7.08 1.49 -1.90
N ALA A 12 -6.90 0.42 -2.72
CA ALA A 12 -6.16 0.49 -3.97
C ALA A 12 -7.09 0.82 -5.16
N PHE A 13 -6.85 1.95 -5.81
CA PHE A 13 -7.62 2.39 -6.97
C PHE A 13 -6.90 2.09 -8.28
N ASN A 14 -7.57 1.32 -9.16
CA ASN A 14 -6.99 0.76 -10.39
C ASN A 14 -7.77 1.13 -11.68
N ARG A 15 -8.93 1.77 -11.56
CA ARG A 15 -9.86 2.01 -12.67
C ARG A 15 -9.81 3.45 -13.20
N SER A 16 -10.90 3.95 -13.78
CA SER A 16 -10.94 5.28 -14.38
C SER A 16 -10.93 6.42 -13.34
N MET A 17 -10.55 7.61 -13.78
CA MET A 17 -10.56 8.83 -12.94
C MET A 17 -11.96 9.09 -12.35
N GLU A 18 -12.99 8.92 -13.16
CA GLU A 18 -14.39 9.17 -12.80
C GLU A 18 -14.86 8.19 -11.71
N GLU A 19 -14.55 6.89 -11.87
CA GLU A 19 -14.87 5.87 -10.87
C GLU A 19 -14.13 6.15 -9.54
N VAL A 20 -12.83 6.44 -9.63
CA VAL A 20 -12.01 6.74 -8.45
C VAL A 20 -12.51 7.97 -7.71
N GLN A 21 -12.82 9.06 -8.43
CA GLN A 21 -13.36 10.28 -7.83
C GLN A 21 -14.71 10.02 -7.14
N SER A 22 -15.61 9.30 -7.82
CA SER A 22 -16.90 8.93 -7.27
C SER A 22 -16.76 8.14 -5.96
N MET A 23 -15.88 7.13 -5.93
CA MET A 23 -15.67 6.31 -4.75
C MET A 23 -15.01 7.09 -3.60
N ILE A 24 -14.04 7.97 -3.89
CA ILE A 24 -13.41 8.82 -2.87
C ILE A 24 -14.44 9.74 -2.20
N THR A 25 -15.42 10.26 -2.96
CA THR A 25 -16.49 11.10 -2.37
C THR A 25 -17.39 10.34 -1.40
N LEU A 26 -17.49 9.03 -1.54
CA LEU A 26 -18.30 8.17 -0.66
C LEU A 26 -17.52 7.70 0.58
N LEU A 27 -16.17 7.79 0.61
CA LEU A 27 -15.39 7.36 1.76
C LEU A 27 -15.67 8.23 2.99
N PRO A 28 -15.77 7.65 4.20
CA PRO A 28 -15.85 8.42 5.44
C PRO A 28 -14.50 9.11 5.71
N PRO A 29 -14.48 10.37 6.20
CA PRO A 29 -13.25 11.00 6.63
C PRO A 29 -12.58 10.20 7.74
N SER A 30 -11.29 9.88 7.59
CA SER A 30 -10.52 9.14 8.60
C SER A 30 -9.02 9.28 8.35
N ASP A 31 -8.25 9.48 9.41
CA ASP A 31 -6.79 9.44 9.40
C ASP A 31 -6.22 8.03 9.29
N ARG A 32 -7.10 7.00 9.37
CA ARG A 32 -6.74 5.58 9.21
C ARG A 32 -7.05 5.02 7.83
N ILE A 33 -7.52 5.84 6.89
CA ILE A 33 -7.67 5.47 5.49
C ILE A 33 -6.47 5.96 4.69
N ILE A 34 -5.81 5.04 4.01
CA ILE A 34 -4.74 5.27 3.05
C ILE A 34 -5.32 5.10 1.65
N ILE A 35 -5.05 6.02 0.74
CA ILE A 35 -5.47 5.91 -0.65
C ILE A 35 -4.27 5.50 -1.51
N GLU A 36 -4.45 4.45 -2.29
CA GLU A 36 -3.41 3.99 -3.22
C GLU A 36 -3.79 4.30 -4.66
N ALA A 37 -2.91 5.02 -5.35
CA ALA A 37 -2.90 5.06 -6.81
C ALA A 37 -2.23 3.77 -7.29
N GLY A 38 -3.03 2.79 -7.71
CA GLY A 38 -2.53 1.48 -8.13
C GLY A 38 -1.76 1.52 -9.45
N THR A 39 -0.93 0.52 -9.70
CA THR A 39 -0.08 0.45 -10.91
C THR A 39 -0.86 0.66 -12.22
N PRO A 40 -2.04 0.03 -12.46
CA PRO A 40 -2.83 0.28 -13.68
C PRO A 40 -3.32 1.72 -13.80
N PHE A 41 -3.69 2.35 -12.67
CA PHE A 41 -4.13 3.74 -12.65
C PHE A 41 -2.98 4.70 -13.00
N ILE A 42 -1.80 4.49 -12.39
CA ILE A 42 -0.61 5.30 -12.67
C ILE A 42 -0.17 5.14 -14.13
N LYS A 43 -0.19 3.92 -14.67
CA LYS A 43 0.15 3.68 -16.08
C LYS A 43 -0.79 4.40 -17.06
N ARG A 44 -2.03 4.64 -16.67
CA ARG A 44 -3.02 5.35 -17.50
C ARG A 44 -2.93 6.87 -17.35
N TYR A 45 -2.71 7.37 -16.15
CA TYR A 45 -2.87 8.79 -15.83
C TYR A 45 -1.59 9.47 -15.32
N GLY A 46 -0.54 8.72 -15.03
CA GLY A 46 0.74 9.24 -14.56
C GLY A 46 0.62 10.06 -13.28
N VAL A 47 1.48 11.06 -13.15
CA VAL A 47 1.53 11.97 -11.98
C VAL A 47 0.26 12.82 -11.83
N VAL A 48 -0.46 13.09 -12.92
CA VAL A 48 -1.73 13.82 -12.87
C VAL A 48 -2.77 13.04 -12.09
N GLY A 49 -2.82 11.71 -12.27
CA GLY A 49 -3.72 10.84 -11.50
C GLY A 49 -3.44 10.91 -10.00
N ILE A 50 -2.17 10.88 -9.60
CA ILE A 50 -1.75 10.97 -8.19
C ILE A 50 -2.18 12.31 -7.58
N SER A 51 -1.90 13.42 -8.27
CA SER A 51 -2.28 14.76 -7.83
C SER A 51 -3.79 14.93 -7.71
N SER A 52 -4.56 14.33 -8.63
CA SER A 52 -6.03 14.35 -8.60
C SER A 52 -6.57 13.60 -7.38
N ILE A 53 -6.09 12.37 -7.12
CA ILE A 53 -6.45 11.59 -5.93
C ILE A 53 -6.15 12.39 -4.66
N LYS A 54 -4.94 12.97 -4.56
CA LYS A 54 -4.56 13.80 -3.41
C LYS A 54 -5.52 14.96 -3.19
N SER A 55 -5.89 15.66 -4.27
CA SER A 55 -6.83 16.79 -4.22
C SER A 55 -8.21 16.35 -3.74
N TRP A 56 -8.78 15.30 -4.30
CA TRP A 56 -10.11 14.80 -3.93
C TRP A 56 -10.15 14.30 -2.50
N TRP A 57 -9.17 13.50 -2.10
CA TRP A 57 -9.10 13.00 -0.72
C TRP A 57 -8.83 14.11 0.28
N GLY A 58 -7.97 15.08 -0.05
CA GLY A 58 -7.70 16.23 0.79
C GLY A 58 -8.93 17.09 1.05
N GLN A 59 -9.76 17.32 0.03
CA GLN A 59 -11.04 18.02 0.19
C GLN A 59 -12.01 17.25 1.10
N LYS A 60 -12.06 15.93 0.95
CA LYS A 60 -12.93 15.06 1.74
C LYS A 60 -12.46 14.90 3.19
N ASN A 61 -11.16 14.85 3.43
CA ASN A 61 -10.54 14.50 4.71
C ASN A 61 -9.83 15.68 5.41
N ALA A 62 -10.36 16.89 5.23
CA ALA A 62 -9.88 18.13 5.88
C ALA A 62 -8.35 18.37 5.70
N GLY A 63 -7.81 18.05 4.54
CA GLY A 63 -6.39 18.19 4.20
C GLY A 63 -5.49 17.05 4.70
N ASN A 64 -5.98 16.17 5.54
CA ASN A 64 -5.22 15.01 6.01
C ASN A 64 -5.21 13.92 4.93
N THR A 65 -4.08 13.73 4.28
CA THR A 65 -3.93 12.77 3.19
C THR A 65 -2.73 11.86 3.42
N TYR A 66 -2.89 10.57 3.09
CA TYR A 66 -1.77 9.68 2.90
C TYR A 66 -2.00 8.90 1.59
N ILE A 67 -1.19 9.22 0.59
CA ILE A 67 -1.31 8.68 -0.77
C ILE A 67 -0.12 7.78 -1.05
N VAL A 68 -0.39 6.54 -1.44
CA VAL A 68 0.61 5.57 -1.92
C VAL A 68 0.63 5.59 -3.44
N ALA A 69 1.82 5.70 -4.03
CA ALA A 69 2.06 5.48 -5.45
C ALA A 69 2.59 4.05 -5.67
N ASP A 70 1.74 3.16 -6.20
CA ASP A 70 2.11 1.77 -6.47
C ASP A 70 2.89 1.64 -7.79
N LEU A 71 4.16 2.04 -7.76
CA LEU A 71 5.06 2.05 -8.92
C LEU A 71 5.62 0.67 -9.25
N LYS A 72 5.83 -0.18 -8.25
CA LYS A 72 6.55 -1.45 -8.38
C LYS A 72 7.91 -1.28 -9.05
N VAL A 73 8.68 -0.30 -8.55
CA VAL A 73 10.01 0.03 -9.08
C VAL A 73 10.90 -1.20 -9.17
N MET A 74 11.56 -1.37 -10.32
CA MET A 74 12.58 -2.40 -10.56
C MET A 74 13.94 -1.81 -10.92
N ASP A 75 13.96 -0.53 -11.38
CA ASP A 75 15.13 0.23 -11.78
C ASP A 75 14.82 1.74 -11.71
N ARG A 76 15.83 2.61 -11.71
CA ARG A 76 15.70 4.07 -11.75
C ARG A 76 14.90 4.67 -10.59
N GLY A 77 15.06 4.12 -9.36
CA GLY A 77 14.32 4.53 -8.17
C GLY A 77 14.30 6.05 -7.95
N ALA A 78 15.45 6.73 -8.03
CA ALA A 78 15.57 8.17 -7.83
C ALA A 78 14.61 8.97 -8.75
N THR A 79 14.57 8.63 -10.04
CA THR A 79 13.72 9.31 -11.02
C THR A 79 12.23 9.12 -10.69
N GLU A 80 11.83 7.89 -10.40
CA GLU A 80 10.43 7.56 -10.15
C GLU A 80 9.96 8.12 -8.81
N VAL A 81 10.78 8.06 -7.77
CA VAL A 81 10.50 8.68 -6.45
C VAL A 81 10.30 10.18 -6.59
N ALA A 82 11.21 10.87 -7.29
CA ALA A 82 11.10 12.33 -7.49
C ALA A 82 9.78 12.72 -8.18
N LEU A 83 9.37 11.99 -9.22
CA LEU A 83 8.12 12.24 -9.94
C LEU A 83 6.88 12.14 -9.02
N VAL A 84 6.79 11.08 -8.23
CA VAL A 84 5.58 10.88 -7.40
C VAL A 84 5.58 11.72 -6.14
N ALA A 85 6.74 12.02 -5.56
CA ALA A 85 6.86 12.94 -4.44
C ALA A 85 6.40 14.35 -4.83
N GLN A 86 6.80 14.84 -6.01
CA GLN A 86 6.34 16.13 -6.57
C GLN A 86 4.83 16.13 -6.85
N ALA A 87 4.27 15.00 -7.26
CA ALA A 87 2.82 14.83 -7.43
C ALA A 87 2.05 14.78 -6.10
N GLY A 88 2.77 14.66 -5.00
CA GLY A 88 2.24 14.70 -3.64
C GLY A 88 1.91 13.34 -3.04
N ALA A 89 2.51 12.27 -3.54
CA ALA A 89 2.50 10.98 -2.84
C ALA A 89 3.21 11.09 -1.48
N ASN A 90 2.75 10.29 -0.52
CA ASN A 90 3.34 10.18 0.82
C ASN A 90 4.16 8.89 0.96
N ALA A 91 3.99 7.95 0.03
CA ALA A 91 4.77 6.72 -0.06
C ALA A 91 4.86 6.23 -1.50
N ALA A 92 5.89 5.46 -1.80
CA ALA A 92 6.07 4.79 -3.09
C ALA A 92 6.46 3.31 -2.89
N THR A 93 6.18 2.46 -3.91
CA THR A 93 6.50 1.03 -3.85
C THR A 93 7.67 0.65 -4.76
N CYS A 94 8.55 -0.23 -4.27
CA CYS A 94 9.59 -0.91 -5.03
C CYS A 94 9.42 -2.42 -4.84
N LEU A 95 9.67 -3.21 -5.88
CA LEU A 95 9.61 -4.67 -5.76
C LEU A 95 10.82 -5.22 -4.96
N GLY A 96 10.55 -6.14 -4.04
CA GLY A 96 11.60 -6.89 -3.33
C GLY A 96 12.40 -7.82 -4.24
N LEU A 97 11.97 -7.99 -5.50
CA LEU A 97 12.69 -8.69 -6.57
C LEU A 97 13.69 -7.80 -7.32
N ALA A 98 13.70 -6.49 -7.08
CA ALA A 98 14.67 -5.59 -7.68
C ALA A 98 16.09 -5.89 -7.18
N PRO A 99 17.15 -5.47 -7.91
CA PRO A 99 18.50 -5.53 -7.40
C PRO A 99 18.63 -4.85 -6.03
N VAL A 100 19.45 -5.43 -5.15
CA VAL A 100 19.66 -4.89 -3.78
C VAL A 100 20.10 -3.43 -3.80
N GLU A 101 20.93 -3.07 -4.77
CA GLU A 101 21.40 -1.71 -5.00
C GLU A 101 20.24 -0.77 -5.34
N THR A 102 19.32 -1.23 -6.18
CA THR A 102 18.11 -0.44 -6.54
C THR A 102 17.20 -0.24 -5.32
N ILE A 103 17.01 -1.29 -4.50
CA ILE A 103 16.19 -1.19 -3.29
C ILE A 103 16.83 -0.22 -2.28
N ASP A 104 18.15 -0.32 -2.05
CA ASP A 104 18.86 0.57 -1.13
C ASP A 104 18.81 2.06 -1.57
N GLU A 105 19.02 2.33 -2.86
CA GLU A 105 18.90 3.70 -3.38
C GLU A 105 17.46 4.19 -3.35
N PHE A 106 16.47 3.36 -3.70
CA PHE A 106 15.06 3.71 -3.59
C PHE A 106 14.67 4.10 -2.15
N ILE A 107 15.12 3.35 -1.14
CA ILE A 107 14.84 3.68 0.27
C ILE A 107 15.48 5.02 0.65
N LYS A 108 16.71 5.27 0.20
CA LYS A 108 17.42 6.54 0.41
C LYS A 108 16.67 7.69 -0.24
N ASP A 109 16.30 7.56 -1.52
CA ASP A 109 15.65 8.60 -2.29
C ASP A 109 14.26 8.94 -1.73
N CYS A 110 13.52 7.95 -1.24
CA CYS A 110 12.27 8.17 -0.50
C CYS A 110 12.51 9.01 0.76
N ALA A 111 13.54 8.68 1.55
CA ALA A 111 13.86 9.42 2.76
C ALA A 111 14.29 10.87 2.45
N GLU A 112 15.08 11.10 1.40
CA GLU A 112 15.48 12.43 0.94
C GLU A 112 14.30 13.25 0.40
N ALA A 113 13.33 12.59 -0.24
CA ALA A 113 12.10 13.21 -0.71
C ALA A 113 11.05 13.42 0.38
N GLY A 114 11.28 12.90 1.60
CA GLY A 114 10.34 13.01 2.73
C GLY A 114 9.09 12.14 2.60
N ILE A 115 9.17 11.04 1.85
CA ILE A 115 8.09 10.06 1.69
C ILE A 115 8.49 8.68 2.26
N ASP A 116 7.51 7.85 2.59
CA ASP A 116 7.77 6.50 3.10
C ASP A 116 8.12 5.52 1.96
N SER A 117 9.15 4.69 2.18
CA SER A 117 9.52 3.60 1.28
C SER A 117 8.73 2.34 1.61
N MET A 118 8.10 1.72 0.60
CA MET A 118 7.36 0.47 0.72
C MET A 118 8.00 -0.59 -0.17
N ILE A 119 8.45 -1.72 0.41
CA ILE A 119 9.02 -2.82 -0.37
C ILE A 119 7.99 -3.93 -0.52
N ASP A 120 7.54 -4.13 -1.76
CA ASP A 120 6.54 -5.12 -2.14
C ASP A 120 7.19 -6.49 -2.36
N MET A 121 6.90 -7.42 -1.47
CA MET A 121 7.44 -8.80 -1.48
C MET A 121 6.60 -9.75 -2.35
N MET A 122 5.88 -9.23 -3.35
CA MET A 122 5.16 -10.06 -4.32
C MET A 122 6.13 -11.03 -5.00
N ASN A 123 5.78 -12.32 -5.00
CA ASN A 123 6.60 -13.40 -5.55
C ASN A 123 8.01 -13.57 -4.89
N VAL A 124 8.24 -12.98 -3.73
CA VAL A 124 9.44 -13.23 -2.92
C VAL A 124 9.14 -14.38 -1.96
N GLU A 125 9.88 -15.47 -2.09
CA GLU A 125 9.68 -16.67 -1.27
C GLU A 125 10.12 -16.44 0.19
N PHE A 126 11.23 -15.72 0.38
CA PHE A 126 11.80 -15.44 1.69
C PHE A 126 12.01 -13.94 1.94
N PRO A 127 10.94 -13.18 2.27
CA PRO A 127 11.00 -11.73 2.49
C PRO A 127 12.08 -11.31 3.51
N PHE A 128 12.27 -12.09 4.55
CA PHE A 128 13.25 -11.82 5.58
C PHE A 128 14.69 -11.81 5.03
N GLU A 129 15.04 -12.71 4.12
CA GLU A 129 16.37 -12.78 3.50
C GLU A 129 16.65 -11.58 2.59
N VAL A 130 15.62 -11.02 1.95
CA VAL A 130 15.76 -9.77 1.20
C VAL A 130 16.14 -8.65 2.16
N LEU A 131 15.42 -8.49 3.26
CA LEU A 131 15.69 -7.44 4.25
C LEU A 131 17.09 -7.54 4.85
N GLN A 132 17.60 -8.76 5.09
CA GLN A 132 18.94 -8.97 5.63
C GLN A 132 20.09 -8.52 4.68
N LYS A 133 19.83 -8.44 3.37
CA LYS A 133 20.81 -8.00 2.36
C LYS A 133 20.86 -6.48 2.22
N LEU A 134 19.83 -5.77 2.71
CA LEU A 134 19.71 -4.32 2.58
C LEU A 134 20.61 -3.58 3.58
N LYS A 135 21.21 -2.49 3.13
CA LYS A 135 21.97 -1.55 3.98
C LYS A 135 21.03 -0.58 4.71
N ARG A 136 19.83 -0.36 4.16
CA ARG A 136 18.82 0.55 4.70
C ARG A 136 17.52 -0.20 4.96
N ILE A 137 16.88 0.11 6.06
CA ILE A 137 15.61 -0.51 6.43
C ILE A 137 14.45 0.32 5.86
N PRO A 138 13.51 -0.30 5.12
CA PRO A 138 12.34 0.40 4.60
C PRO A 138 11.37 0.79 5.72
N ASN A 139 10.52 1.79 5.47
CA ASN A 139 9.45 2.16 6.39
C ASN A 139 8.37 1.07 6.47
N ILE A 140 8.03 0.46 5.32
CA ILE A 140 6.94 -0.49 5.21
C ILE A 140 7.38 -1.69 4.35
N VAL A 141 6.98 -2.88 4.76
CA VAL A 141 7.09 -4.11 3.95
C VAL A 141 5.70 -4.58 3.59
N ILE A 142 5.46 -4.85 2.32
CA ILE A 142 4.18 -5.37 1.81
C ILE A 142 4.32 -6.87 1.60
N LEU A 143 3.58 -7.66 2.35
CA LEU A 143 3.41 -9.09 2.12
C LEU A 143 2.24 -9.27 1.16
N HIS A 144 2.53 -9.65 -0.07
CA HIS A 144 1.61 -9.52 -1.18
C HIS A 144 1.35 -10.86 -1.89
N ARG A 145 0.06 -11.22 -2.01
CA ARG A 145 -0.42 -12.23 -2.94
C ARG A 145 -1.02 -11.52 -4.15
N GLY A 146 -0.37 -11.66 -5.31
CA GLY A 146 -0.76 -10.98 -6.54
C GLY A 146 -2.17 -11.35 -7.03
N VAL A 147 -2.79 -10.47 -7.83
CA VAL A 147 -4.15 -10.68 -8.37
C VAL A 147 -4.23 -11.94 -9.23
N ASP A 148 -3.30 -12.10 -10.18
CA ASP A 148 -3.28 -13.27 -11.07
C ASP A 148 -2.99 -14.55 -10.29
N GLU A 149 -2.13 -14.47 -9.30
CA GLU A 149 -1.80 -15.57 -8.41
C GLU A 149 -3.02 -15.98 -7.58
N ASN A 150 -3.77 -15.02 -7.06
CA ASN A 150 -5.00 -15.29 -6.31
C ASN A 150 -6.07 -15.99 -7.14
N VAL A 151 -6.18 -15.66 -8.44
CA VAL A 151 -7.14 -16.25 -9.36
C VAL A 151 -6.71 -17.67 -9.79
N ASN A 152 -5.42 -17.86 -10.11
CA ASN A 152 -4.90 -19.08 -10.74
C ASN A 152 -4.26 -20.06 -9.75
N ASN A 153 -3.91 -19.64 -8.54
CA ASN A 153 -3.34 -20.47 -7.48
C ASN A 153 -4.07 -20.25 -6.14
N ARG A 154 -5.27 -20.84 -6.03
CA ARG A 154 -6.14 -20.68 -4.85
C ARG A 154 -5.60 -21.34 -3.58
N GLU A 155 -4.66 -22.26 -3.70
CA GLU A 155 -4.03 -22.93 -2.56
C GLU A 155 -3.01 -22.02 -1.85
N LYS A 156 -2.45 -21.05 -2.55
CA LYS A 156 -1.49 -20.11 -1.95
C LYS A 156 -2.20 -19.15 -1.01
N THR A 157 -1.86 -19.25 0.27
CA THR A 157 -2.40 -18.39 1.33
C THR A 157 -1.60 -17.09 1.45
N LEU A 158 -2.18 -16.11 2.15
CA LEU A 158 -1.44 -14.89 2.53
C LEU A 158 -0.25 -15.27 3.43
N PRO A 159 0.95 -14.70 3.21
CA PRO A 159 2.18 -15.06 3.94
C PRO A 159 2.22 -14.44 5.36
N LEU A 160 1.20 -14.72 6.16
CA LEU A 160 1.01 -14.12 7.49
C LEU A 160 2.02 -14.59 8.53
N ASP A 161 2.64 -15.75 8.32
CA ASP A 161 3.73 -16.30 9.14
C ASP A 161 4.97 -15.41 9.14
N GLN A 162 5.22 -14.68 8.04
CA GLN A 162 6.36 -13.77 7.89
C GLN A 162 6.25 -12.52 8.77
N ILE A 163 5.04 -12.12 9.18
CA ILE A 163 4.81 -10.89 9.98
C ILE A 163 5.61 -10.94 11.28
N ARG A 164 5.43 -12.01 12.06
CA ARG A 164 6.11 -12.17 13.35
C ARG A 164 7.63 -12.26 13.22
N ARG A 165 8.11 -12.89 12.16
CA ARG A 165 9.54 -13.04 11.89
C ARG A 165 10.18 -11.68 11.60
N ILE A 166 9.52 -10.86 10.75
CA ILE A 166 10.02 -9.52 10.39
C ILE A 166 9.94 -8.59 11.59
N LYS A 167 8.79 -8.49 12.27
CA LYS A 167 8.60 -7.62 13.44
C LYS A 167 9.50 -8.00 14.62
N GLY A 168 9.82 -9.28 14.77
CA GLY A 168 10.75 -9.75 15.81
C GLY A 168 12.20 -9.28 15.60
N ALA A 169 12.59 -9.03 14.35
CA ALA A 169 13.95 -8.58 14.01
C ALA A 169 14.03 -7.05 13.78
N TYR A 170 12.93 -6.41 13.36
CA TYR A 170 12.90 -5.01 12.95
C TYR A 170 11.77 -4.25 13.64
N ASN A 171 12.06 -3.59 14.74
CA ASN A 171 11.06 -2.84 15.55
C ASN A 171 10.44 -1.63 14.85
N ASN A 172 11.05 -1.19 13.75
CA ASN A 172 10.68 0.06 13.08
C ASN A 172 9.94 -0.12 11.75
N ILE A 173 9.76 -1.35 11.28
CA ILE A 173 9.02 -1.65 10.04
C ILE A 173 7.52 -1.78 10.34
N LEU A 174 6.69 -1.13 9.52
CA LEU A 174 5.27 -1.43 9.43
C LEU A 174 5.04 -2.56 8.43
N ILE A 175 4.10 -3.44 8.73
CA ILE A 175 3.72 -4.53 7.83
C ILE A 175 2.39 -4.24 7.17
N SER A 176 2.40 -4.17 5.85
CA SER A 176 1.22 -4.13 5.00
C SER A 176 0.95 -5.52 4.43
N VAL A 177 -0.32 -5.91 4.34
CA VAL A 177 -0.74 -7.18 3.71
C VAL A 177 -1.67 -6.87 2.57
N ALA A 178 -1.32 -7.33 1.37
CA ALA A 178 -2.09 -7.16 0.14
C ALA A 178 -2.53 -8.52 -0.44
N GLY A 179 -3.70 -8.52 -1.11
CA GLY A 179 -4.30 -9.73 -1.70
C GLY A 179 -5.39 -10.35 -0.84
N GLY A 180 -5.80 -9.69 0.25
CA GLY A 180 -7.03 -10.01 0.98
C GLY A 180 -8.24 -9.40 0.28
N GLU A 181 -9.34 -10.17 0.17
CA GLU A 181 -10.54 -9.77 -0.58
C GLU A 181 -11.76 -9.58 0.31
N THR A 182 -11.79 -10.26 1.43
CA THR A 182 -12.94 -10.31 2.32
C THR A 182 -12.65 -9.68 3.68
N THR A 183 -13.69 -9.21 4.36
CA THR A 183 -13.63 -8.73 5.75
C THR A 183 -12.96 -9.76 6.67
N ARG A 184 -13.21 -11.06 6.44
CA ARG A 184 -12.61 -12.15 7.22
C ARG A 184 -11.09 -12.24 7.04
N GLU A 185 -10.60 -12.06 5.80
CA GLU A 185 -9.16 -12.07 5.52
C GLU A 185 -8.47 -10.85 6.14
N VAL A 186 -9.08 -9.67 6.04
CA VAL A 186 -8.59 -8.44 6.71
C VAL A 186 -8.51 -8.63 8.22
N MET A 187 -9.54 -9.23 8.86
CA MET A 187 -9.48 -9.59 10.29
C MET A 187 -8.29 -10.49 10.60
N ARG A 188 -8.05 -11.51 9.78
CA ARG A 188 -6.91 -12.42 9.97
C ARG A 188 -5.57 -11.70 9.87
N THR A 189 -5.44 -10.72 8.96
CA THR A 189 -4.19 -9.95 8.84
C THR A 189 -3.93 -9.15 10.11
N PHE A 190 -4.91 -8.42 10.63
CA PHE A 190 -4.77 -7.65 11.87
C PHE A 190 -4.58 -8.55 13.11
N PHE A 191 -5.24 -9.69 13.16
CA PHE A 191 -5.03 -10.68 14.23
C PHE A 191 -3.59 -11.22 14.24
N ASN A 192 -2.93 -11.29 13.08
CA ASN A 192 -1.51 -11.64 12.95
C ASN A 192 -0.57 -10.45 13.08
N ASP A 193 -1.05 -9.31 13.60
CA ASP A 193 -0.28 -8.11 13.90
C ASP A 193 0.23 -7.34 12.68
N SER A 194 -0.47 -7.40 11.53
CA SER A 194 -0.23 -6.44 10.44
C SER A 194 -0.64 -5.03 10.87
N ASP A 195 -0.05 -4.02 10.23
CA ASP A 195 -0.35 -2.61 10.51
C ASP A 195 -1.27 -2.01 9.45
N ILE A 196 -1.20 -2.53 8.22
CA ILE A 196 -1.96 -2.05 7.07
C ILE A 196 -2.60 -3.26 6.37
N ALA A 197 -3.90 -3.17 6.08
CA ALA A 197 -4.59 -4.12 5.21
C ALA A 197 -4.98 -3.43 3.89
N VAL A 198 -4.55 -4.01 2.76
CA VAL A 198 -4.84 -3.49 1.43
C VAL A 198 -6.05 -4.20 0.85
N VAL A 199 -7.03 -3.43 0.39
CA VAL A 199 -8.27 -3.92 -0.22
C VAL A 199 -8.58 -3.16 -1.51
N TRP A 200 -9.30 -3.80 -2.44
CA TRP A 200 -9.77 -3.14 -3.66
C TRP A 200 -11.03 -3.77 -4.24
N ARG A 201 -11.10 -5.11 -4.39
CA ARG A 201 -12.16 -5.80 -5.13
C ARG A 201 -13.54 -5.56 -4.54
N SER A 202 -13.70 -5.70 -3.23
CA SER A 202 -14.96 -5.51 -2.53
C SER A 202 -15.58 -4.12 -2.74
N PHE A 203 -14.75 -3.10 -2.89
CA PHE A 203 -15.20 -1.73 -3.18
C PHE A 203 -15.69 -1.58 -4.61
N TYR A 204 -15.04 -2.22 -5.57
CA TYR A 204 -15.43 -2.18 -6.98
C TYR A 204 -16.63 -3.06 -7.34
N GLU A 205 -16.90 -4.10 -6.56
CA GLU A 205 -18.09 -4.95 -6.72
C GLU A 205 -19.37 -4.26 -6.25
N ASN A 206 -19.27 -3.38 -5.25
CA ASN A 206 -20.40 -2.62 -4.68
C ASN A 206 -20.00 -1.16 -4.43
N PRO A 207 -19.76 -0.35 -5.47
CA PRO A 207 -19.26 1.02 -5.30
C PRO A 207 -20.21 1.91 -4.47
N GLU A 208 -21.53 1.70 -4.58
CA GLU A 208 -22.55 2.42 -3.82
C GLU A 208 -22.49 2.15 -2.31
N ASN A 209 -21.92 1.02 -1.90
CA ASN A 209 -21.77 0.64 -0.51
C ASN A 209 -20.40 1.02 0.08
N THR A 210 -19.63 1.84 -0.61
CA THR A 210 -18.25 2.24 -0.22
C THR A 210 -18.17 2.76 1.21
N THR A 211 -19.12 3.59 1.64
CA THR A 211 -19.15 4.16 3.00
C THR A 211 -19.23 3.05 4.06
N ASN A 212 -20.22 2.18 3.95
CA ASN A 212 -20.44 1.10 4.94
C ASN A 212 -19.28 0.11 4.95
N LEU A 213 -18.76 -0.26 3.77
CA LEU A 213 -17.60 -1.14 3.67
C LEU A 213 -16.38 -0.54 4.38
N ALA A 214 -16.08 0.74 4.14
CA ALA A 214 -14.96 1.41 4.79
C ALA A 214 -15.13 1.47 6.31
N GLU A 215 -16.33 1.80 6.80
CA GLU A 215 -16.63 1.81 8.24
C GLU A 215 -16.48 0.42 8.87
N ASP A 216 -16.95 -0.63 8.21
CA ASP A 216 -16.85 -1.99 8.70
C ASP A 216 -15.38 -2.45 8.77
N PHE A 217 -14.58 -2.16 7.76
CA PHE A 217 -13.13 -2.43 7.81
C PHE A 217 -12.43 -1.62 8.91
N LEU A 218 -12.79 -0.34 9.12
CA LEU A 218 -12.22 0.50 10.16
C LEU A 218 -12.56 0.02 11.58
N LYS A 219 -13.72 -0.61 11.79
CA LYS A 219 -14.09 -1.25 13.06
C LYS A 219 -13.16 -2.42 13.40
N LEU A 220 -12.63 -3.11 12.38
CA LEU A 220 -11.69 -4.22 12.55
C LEU A 220 -10.26 -3.76 12.81
N ALA A 221 -9.90 -2.56 12.35
CA ALA A 221 -8.59 -1.94 12.49
C ALA A 221 -8.44 -1.25 13.88
N LYS A 222 -8.74 -1.99 14.97
CA LYS A 222 -8.64 -1.47 16.35
C LYS A 222 -7.25 -1.69 16.93
#